data_5fbaee389671c1fb07db1b3798ad64fc
#
_entry.id   5fbaee389671c1fb07db1b3798ad64fc
#
_cell.length_a   1.000
_cell.length_b   1.000
_cell.length_c   1.000
_cell.angle_alpha   90.00
_cell.angle_beta   90.00
_cell.angle_gamma   90.00
#
_symmetry.space_group_name_H-M   'P 1'
#
loop_
_entity.id
_entity.type
_entity.pdbx_description
1 polymer ?
#
loop_
_entity_poly.entity_id
_entity_poly.type
_entity_poly.pdbx_seq_one_letter_code
_entity_poly.pdbx_strand_id
1 'polypeptide(L)'
;MYNFNEAEYRTNLTRQIDTFGQGVELAKEITKDGYSNIFFIAVGGTVAMMMHFEEIAKQLTTIPVYAEQAGEIVLTGHRHLNRDSLIIMGSKSGDTKETVAAAKWIKDNYGCRIASMVISKESPLGRLTDYQLPLVVFKGVEYEYLSVFGLFYGLLHLHNDFPQINAFEEQLKKLPDLLVAAQAKFDAPAAKIAARYYQSPYLMWIGGGELWGEIYLFTMCILEEMQWMKTKSIKSSEFFHGTLELVDENTDVFLVKSVGAARALDDRVERFLNQYGKNVVIIDIKDYMGDIDDAFAPILAPVFSTAVLNGRLSKYFEKNTGHDLNMRRYYRQFDY
;
A
#
# COMPACT_ATOMS: atom_id res chain seq x y z
N MET A 1 -18.07 9.39 -13.31
CA MET A 1 -17.42 9.26 -11.98
C MET A 1 -17.21 10.66 -11.37
N TYR A 2 -17.55 10.82 -10.09
CA TYR A 2 -17.37 12.09 -9.38
C TYR A 2 -15.89 12.41 -9.17
N ASN A 3 -15.49 13.67 -9.44
CA ASN A 3 -14.11 14.17 -9.25
C ASN A 3 -13.01 13.22 -9.79
N PHE A 4 -13.15 12.82 -11.07
CA PHE A 4 -12.24 11.92 -11.75
C PHE A 4 -11.94 12.39 -13.17
N ASN A 5 -10.67 12.55 -13.48
CA ASN A 5 -10.17 12.83 -14.82
C ASN A 5 -9.57 11.57 -15.43
N GLU A 6 -10.33 10.84 -16.22
CA GLU A 6 -9.94 9.57 -16.80
C GLU A 6 -8.71 9.70 -17.71
N ALA A 7 -8.67 10.71 -18.56
CA ALA A 7 -7.57 10.88 -19.51
C ALA A 7 -6.23 11.14 -18.79
N GLU A 8 -6.25 11.98 -17.77
CA GLU A 8 -5.07 12.25 -16.94
C GLU A 8 -4.64 10.99 -16.16
N TYR A 9 -5.60 10.25 -15.59
CA TYR A 9 -5.34 9.03 -14.83
C TYR A 9 -4.66 7.97 -15.70
N ARG A 10 -5.20 7.72 -16.89
CA ARG A 10 -4.60 6.80 -17.88
C ARG A 10 -3.20 7.20 -18.27
N THR A 11 -3.01 8.47 -18.62
CA THR A 11 -1.71 9.02 -19.00
C THR A 11 -0.68 8.84 -17.89
N ASN A 12 -1.07 9.13 -16.64
CA ASN A 12 -0.19 9.01 -15.49
C ASN A 12 0.17 7.55 -15.20
N LEU A 13 -0.78 6.61 -15.29
CA LEU A 13 -0.52 5.18 -15.14
C LEU A 13 0.47 4.68 -16.19
N THR A 14 0.23 4.99 -17.46
CA THR A 14 1.14 4.60 -18.55
C THR A 14 2.55 5.14 -18.31
N ARG A 15 2.69 6.42 -17.98
CA ARG A 15 4.00 7.03 -17.70
C ARG A 15 4.72 6.34 -16.54
N GLN A 16 4.01 5.95 -15.49
CA GLN A 16 4.63 5.27 -14.36
C GLN A 16 4.97 3.82 -14.70
N ILE A 17 4.13 3.11 -15.43
CA ILE A 17 4.38 1.73 -15.89
C ILE A 17 5.59 1.68 -16.80
N ASP A 18 5.76 2.65 -17.69
CA ASP A 18 6.91 2.75 -18.60
C ASP A 18 8.26 2.85 -17.87
N THR A 19 8.25 3.16 -16.57
CA THR A 19 9.47 3.16 -15.75
C THR A 19 9.86 1.79 -15.20
N PHE A 20 9.04 0.74 -15.39
CA PHE A 20 9.30 -0.59 -14.84
C PHE A 20 10.69 -1.12 -15.21
N GLY A 21 11.07 -1.03 -16.49
CA GLY A 21 12.40 -1.43 -16.96
C GLY A 21 13.55 -0.69 -16.28
N GLN A 22 13.36 0.59 -15.91
CA GLN A 22 14.38 1.34 -15.15
C GLN A 22 14.58 0.76 -13.75
N GLY A 23 13.49 0.32 -13.09
CA GLY A 23 13.57 -0.38 -11.82
C GLY A 23 14.30 -1.72 -11.94
N VAL A 24 14.08 -2.47 -13.01
CA VAL A 24 14.79 -3.72 -13.29
C VAL A 24 16.30 -3.48 -13.54
N GLU A 25 16.66 -2.44 -14.26
CA GLU A 25 18.07 -2.06 -14.43
C GLU A 25 18.73 -1.67 -13.10
N LEU A 26 18.01 -0.95 -12.24
CA LEU A 26 18.48 -0.64 -10.90
C LEU A 26 18.70 -1.92 -10.08
N ALA A 27 17.81 -2.91 -10.18
CA ALA A 27 17.99 -4.21 -9.55
C ALA A 27 19.28 -4.90 -10.02
N LYS A 28 19.59 -4.85 -11.32
CA LYS A 28 20.84 -5.40 -11.88
C LYS A 28 22.06 -4.68 -11.32
N GLU A 29 22.02 -3.37 -11.17
CA GLU A 29 23.10 -2.59 -10.59
C GLU A 29 23.36 -3.00 -9.13
N ILE A 30 22.30 -3.03 -8.32
CA ILE A 30 22.37 -3.39 -6.89
C ILE A 30 22.88 -4.82 -6.70
N THR A 31 22.45 -5.76 -7.54
CA THR A 31 22.82 -7.16 -7.42
C THR A 31 24.32 -7.42 -7.68
N LYS A 32 25.01 -6.56 -8.43
CA LYS A 32 26.47 -6.72 -8.67
C LYS A 32 27.28 -6.75 -7.38
N ASP A 33 26.87 -5.97 -6.38
CA ASP A 33 27.56 -5.89 -5.10
C ASP A 33 27.00 -6.89 -4.05
N GLY A 34 25.95 -7.65 -4.42
CA GLY A 34 25.25 -8.57 -3.52
C GLY A 34 24.44 -7.86 -2.45
N TYR A 35 23.54 -8.56 -1.78
CA TYR A 35 22.83 -8.13 -0.58
C TYR A 35 22.36 -9.37 0.20
N SER A 36 22.20 -9.24 1.52
CA SER A 36 21.83 -10.37 2.39
C SER A 36 20.33 -10.41 2.72
N ASN A 37 19.67 -9.27 2.68
CA ASN A 37 18.26 -9.09 2.99
C ASN A 37 17.77 -7.73 2.48
N ILE A 38 16.45 -7.51 2.56
CA ILE A 38 15.81 -6.27 2.13
C ILE A 38 15.01 -5.69 3.29
N PHE A 39 15.22 -4.41 3.58
CA PHE A 39 14.43 -3.65 4.55
C PHE A 39 13.66 -2.55 3.84
N PHE A 40 12.35 -2.59 3.95
CA PHE A 40 11.46 -1.48 3.63
C PHE A 40 11.29 -0.62 4.89
N ILE A 41 11.70 0.64 4.84
CA ILE A 41 11.67 1.52 6.02
C ILE A 41 11.00 2.85 5.68
N ALA A 42 9.90 3.14 6.34
CA ALA A 42 9.14 4.37 6.17
C ALA A 42 8.24 4.63 7.39
N VAL A 43 7.32 5.58 7.27
CA VAL A 43 6.25 5.84 8.25
C VAL A 43 4.90 5.99 7.57
N GLY A 44 3.82 5.85 8.33
CA GLY A 44 2.46 6.13 7.90
C GLY A 44 2.03 5.33 6.67
N GLY A 45 1.42 6.00 5.70
CA GLY A 45 0.91 5.34 4.48
C GLY A 45 1.99 4.66 3.65
N THR A 46 3.21 5.18 3.64
CA THR A 46 4.29 4.58 2.85
C THR A 46 4.76 3.26 3.45
N VAL A 47 4.94 3.14 4.78
CA VAL A 47 5.27 1.84 5.37
C VAL A 47 4.09 0.87 5.26
N ALA A 48 2.86 1.35 5.36
CA ALA A 48 1.66 0.53 5.15
C ALA A 48 1.65 -0.10 3.75
N MET A 49 1.92 0.67 2.71
CA MET A 49 2.10 0.17 1.34
C MET A 49 3.25 -0.86 1.26
N MET A 50 4.36 -0.61 1.95
CA MET A 50 5.52 -1.49 1.95
C MET A 50 5.29 -2.84 2.66
N MET A 51 4.34 -2.93 3.60
CA MET A 51 3.93 -4.20 4.24
C MET A 51 3.45 -5.26 3.22
N HIS A 52 2.94 -4.83 2.07
CA HIS A 52 2.59 -5.74 0.97
C HIS A 52 3.80 -6.53 0.48
N PHE A 53 4.96 -5.88 0.29
CA PHE A 53 6.16 -6.52 -0.22
C PHE A 53 6.72 -7.55 0.75
N GLU A 54 6.66 -7.28 2.05
CA GLU A 54 7.01 -8.26 3.08
C GLU A 54 6.06 -9.46 3.04
N GLU A 55 4.75 -9.22 2.90
CA GLU A 55 3.76 -10.31 2.87
C GLU A 55 3.92 -11.20 1.63
N ILE A 56 4.09 -10.62 0.46
CA ILE A 56 4.30 -11.37 -0.79
C ILE A 56 5.64 -12.10 -0.79
N ALA A 57 6.70 -11.49 -0.24
CA ALA A 57 8.03 -12.12 -0.14
C ALA A 57 8.00 -13.47 0.54
N LYS A 58 7.17 -13.64 1.58
CA LYS A 58 7.02 -14.92 2.32
C LYS A 58 6.65 -16.10 1.44
N GLN A 59 6.02 -15.83 0.29
CA GLN A 59 5.58 -16.87 -0.65
C GLN A 59 6.48 -16.98 -1.88
N LEU A 60 7.24 -15.93 -2.19
CA LEU A 60 7.99 -15.85 -3.45
C LEU A 60 9.48 -16.09 -3.29
N THR A 61 10.07 -15.79 -2.13
CA THR A 61 11.53 -15.81 -2.01
C THR A 61 12.00 -16.32 -0.64
N THR A 62 13.23 -16.81 -0.60
CA THR A 62 13.95 -17.12 0.65
C THR A 62 14.78 -15.93 1.15
N ILE A 63 14.89 -14.86 0.38
CA ILE A 63 15.54 -13.61 0.82
C ILE A 63 14.71 -13.05 1.98
N PRO A 64 15.30 -12.77 3.15
CA PRO A 64 14.58 -12.14 4.25
C PRO A 64 14.17 -10.71 3.86
N VAL A 65 12.88 -10.42 3.98
CA VAL A 65 12.28 -9.10 3.68
C VAL A 65 11.54 -8.61 4.91
N TYR A 66 11.75 -7.36 5.29
CA TYR A 66 11.18 -6.74 6.48
C TYR A 66 10.54 -5.39 6.11
N ALA A 67 9.42 -5.06 6.74
CA ALA A 67 8.78 -3.74 6.65
C ALA A 67 8.76 -3.11 8.04
N GLU A 68 9.55 -2.06 8.25
CA GLU A 68 9.86 -1.48 9.55
C GLU A 68 9.47 0.00 9.65
N GLN A 69 9.02 0.39 10.84
CA GLN A 69 8.75 1.79 11.17
C GLN A 69 10.05 2.56 11.36
N ALA A 70 10.22 3.66 10.62
CA ALA A 70 11.45 4.44 10.66
C ALA A 70 11.78 5.01 12.05
N GLY A 71 10.76 5.43 12.82
CA GLY A 71 10.97 5.93 14.19
C GLY A 71 11.36 4.84 15.17
N GLU A 72 10.81 3.63 15.02
CA GLU A 72 11.07 2.52 15.93
C GLU A 72 12.45 1.89 15.68
N ILE A 73 12.83 1.66 14.43
CA ILE A 73 14.10 0.97 14.09
C ILE A 73 15.32 1.75 14.59
N VAL A 74 15.25 3.08 14.65
CA VAL A 74 16.34 3.94 15.21
C VAL A 74 16.54 3.68 16.70
N LEU A 75 15.47 3.36 17.43
CA LEU A 75 15.50 3.15 18.88
C LEU A 75 15.79 1.70 19.26
N THR A 76 15.18 0.76 18.53
CA THR A 76 15.23 -0.68 18.86
C THR A 76 16.35 -1.42 18.13
N GLY A 77 16.80 -0.88 16.99
CA GLY A 77 17.64 -1.61 16.05
C GLY A 77 16.93 -2.82 15.44
N HIS A 78 17.64 -3.58 14.63
CA HIS A 78 17.16 -4.87 14.13
C HIS A 78 18.35 -5.82 13.95
N ARG A 79 18.28 -7.05 14.49
CA ARG A 79 19.43 -7.99 14.53
C ARG A 79 19.92 -8.43 13.15
N HIS A 80 19.02 -8.43 12.16
CA HIS A 80 19.38 -8.79 10.78
C HIS A 80 19.87 -7.60 9.96
N LEU A 81 19.76 -6.37 10.49
CA LEU A 81 20.30 -5.19 9.84
C LEU A 81 21.83 -5.23 9.94
N ASN A 82 22.49 -5.22 8.79
CA ASN A 82 23.94 -5.28 8.68
C ASN A 82 24.40 -4.55 7.42
N ARG A 83 25.71 -4.44 7.21
CA ARG A 83 26.30 -3.69 6.08
C ARG A 83 25.79 -4.15 4.70
N ASP A 84 25.45 -5.43 4.57
CA ASP A 84 24.99 -6.01 3.30
C ASP A 84 23.47 -5.96 3.15
N SER A 85 22.75 -5.30 4.07
CA SER A 85 21.32 -5.04 3.93
C SER A 85 21.06 -4.03 2.82
N LEU A 86 20.08 -4.34 1.96
CA LEU A 86 19.51 -3.37 1.02
C LEU A 86 18.33 -2.67 1.70
N ILE A 87 18.40 -1.36 1.77
CA ILE A 87 17.35 -0.54 2.37
C ILE A 87 16.53 0.13 1.27
N ILE A 88 15.21 0.01 1.33
CA ILE A 88 14.27 0.70 0.44
C ILE A 88 13.44 1.63 1.31
N MET A 89 13.55 2.93 1.09
CA MET A 89 12.88 3.95 1.88
C MET A 89 11.92 4.78 1.05
N GLY A 90 10.86 5.27 1.66
CA GLY A 90 9.90 6.14 1.01
C GLY A 90 9.55 7.35 1.85
N SER A 91 9.58 8.51 1.22
CA SER A 91 9.00 9.75 1.72
C SER A 91 8.73 10.66 0.53
N LYS A 92 7.46 10.87 0.21
CA LYS A 92 7.06 11.62 -0.97
C LYS A 92 7.71 13.00 -1.03
N SER A 93 7.64 13.77 0.06
CA SER A 93 8.29 15.08 0.17
C SER A 93 9.81 14.98 0.40
N GLY A 94 10.29 13.82 0.88
CA GLY A 94 11.68 13.59 1.22
C GLY A 94 12.16 14.30 2.49
N ASP A 95 11.24 14.86 3.28
CA ASP A 95 11.53 15.65 4.50
C ASP A 95 10.91 15.08 5.78
N THR A 96 10.30 13.87 5.71
CA THR A 96 9.72 13.22 6.88
C THR A 96 10.80 12.96 7.92
N LYS A 97 10.66 13.59 9.08
CA LYS A 97 11.71 13.66 10.13
C LYS A 97 12.22 12.26 10.51
N GLU A 98 11.32 11.33 10.79
CA GLU A 98 11.64 9.96 11.19
C GLU A 98 12.37 9.20 10.09
N THR A 99 11.91 9.34 8.83
CA THR A 99 12.52 8.66 7.69
C THR A 99 13.93 9.19 7.40
N VAL A 100 14.11 10.51 7.48
CA VAL A 100 15.43 11.15 7.31
C VAL A 100 16.37 10.74 8.45
N ALA A 101 15.87 10.72 9.70
CA ALA A 101 16.67 10.30 10.87
C ALA A 101 17.07 8.82 10.74
N ALA A 102 16.17 7.94 10.30
CA ALA A 102 16.48 6.53 10.07
C ALA A 102 17.53 6.34 8.97
N ALA A 103 17.41 7.05 7.84
CA ALA A 103 18.39 6.99 6.76
C ALA A 103 19.80 7.40 7.27
N LYS A 104 19.87 8.50 8.00
CA LYS A 104 21.13 8.96 8.59
C LYS A 104 21.68 7.94 9.59
N TRP A 105 20.87 7.45 10.51
CA TRP A 105 21.28 6.47 11.50
C TRP A 105 21.80 5.17 10.87
N ILE A 106 21.13 4.67 9.82
CA ILE A 106 21.54 3.47 9.08
C ILE A 106 22.90 3.71 8.40
N LYS A 107 23.08 4.86 7.75
CA LYS A 107 24.35 5.22 7.11
C LYS A 107 25.49 5.30 8.12
N ASP A 108 25.26 5.98 9.24
CA ASP A 108 26.31 6.22 10.27
C ASP A 108 26.70 4.92 11.00
N ASN A 109 25.78 3.98 11.22
CA ASN A 109 26.03 2.76 12.00
C ASN A 109 26.35 1.51 11.17
N TYR A 110 25.82 1.39 9.97
CA TYR A 110 25.94 0.17 9.15
C TYR A 110 26.56 0.43 7.77
N GLY A 111 26.44 1.63 7.23
CA GLY A 111 26.92 1.96 5.90
C GLY A 111 26.13 1.24 4.77
N CYS A 112 24.87 0.86 5.03
CA CYS A 112 24.01 0.19 4.06
C CYS A 112 23.77 1.02 2.81
N ARG A 113 23.50 0.35 1.69
CA ARG A 113 22.99 0.98 0.47
C ARG A 113 21.50 1.25 0.63
N ILE A 114 21.09 2.46 0.27
CA ILE A 114 19.71 2.92 0.39
C ILE A 114 19.17 3.32 -1.00
N ALA A 115 18.06 2.70 -1.41
CA ALA A 115 17.25 3.14 -2.52
C ALA A 115 16.05 3.93 -1.99
N SER A 116 15.74 5.09 -2.55
CA SER A 116 14.64 5.91 -2.06
C SER A 116 13.59 6.24 -3.10
N MET A 117 12.35 6.28 -2.65
CA MET A 117 11.20 6.81 -3.37
C MET A 117 10.92 8.22 -2.86
N VAL A 118 11.40 9.21 -3.59
CA VAL A 118 11.27 10.65 -3.29
C VAL A 118 10.95 11.46 -4.55
N ILE A 119 10.30 12.61 -4.39
CA ILE A 119 10.04 13.53 -5.51
C ILE A 119 11.34 14.16 -6.03
N SER A 120 12.26 14.48 -5.14
CA SER A 120 13.49 15.18 -5.48
C SER A 120 14.71 14.54 -4.82
N LYS A 121 15.73 14.29 -5.63
CA LYS A 121 17.05 13.86 -5.15
C LYS A 121 17.69 14.92 -4.22
N GLU A 122 17.30 16.17 -4.38
CA GLU A 122 17.79 17.29 -3.55
C GLU A 122 17.07 17.40 -2.21
N SER A 123 16.04 16.58 -1.96
CA SER A 123 15.37 16.52 -0.67
C SER A 123 16.30 15.99 0.44
N PRO A 124 16.02 16.26 1.73
CA PRO A 124 16.82 15.73 2.83
C PRO A 124 17.06 14.22 2.77
N LEU A 125 16.03 13.41 2.46
CA LEU A 125 16.18 11.98 2.30
C LEU A 125 16.95 11.63 1.00
N GLY A 126 16.63 12.29 -0.12
CA GLY A 126 17.27 12.01 -1.40
C GLY A 126 18.78 12.18 -1.39
N ARG A 127 19.29 13.16 -0.62
CA ARG A 127 20.74 13.38 -0.47
C ARG A 127 21.45 12.32 0.36
N LEU A 128 20.73 11.55 1.17
CA LEU A 128 21.27 10.48 2.01
C LEU A 128 21.28 9.12 1.31
N THR A 129 20.66 9.01 0.14
CA THR A 129 20.43 7.73 -0.53
C THR A 129 21.32 7.55 -1.75
N ASP A 130 21.68 6.28 -2.03
CA ASP A 130 22.59 5.92 -3.12
C ASP A 130 21.83 5.84 -4.45
N TYR A 131 20.59 5.36 -4.38
CA TYR A 131 19.74 5.12 -5.54
C TYR A 131 18.38 5.81 -5.38
N GLN A 132 17.79 6.19 -6.52
CA GLN A 132 16.43 6.73 -6.55
C GLN A 132 15.53 5.81 -7.37
N LEU A 133 14.39 5.39 -6.77
CA LEU A 133 13.36 4.66 -7.51
C LEU A 133 12.69 5.56 -8.55
N PRO A 134 12.31 5.00 -9.70
CA PRO A 134 11.69 5.78 -10.77
C PRO A 134 10.23 6.12 -10.44
N LEU A 135 9.99 7.17 -9.67
CA LEU A 135 8.67 7.72 -9.38
C LEU A 135 8.46 9.00 -10.20
N VAL A 136 7.60 8.93 -11.21
CA VAL A 136 7.33 10.04 -12.14
C VAL A 136 5.94 10.66 -11.98
N VAL A 137 5.08 10.03 -11.17
CA VAL A 137 3.75 10.52 -10.79
C VAL A 137 3.64 10.54 -9.27
N PHE A 138 3.29 11.70 -8.70
CA PHE A 138 3.39 11.95 -7.26
C PHE A 138 2.04 12.02 -6.55
N LYS A 139 0.95 11.63 -7.21
CA LYS A 139 -0.42 11.69 -6.66
C LYS A 139 -1.09 10.33 -6.77
N GLY A 140 -1.07 9.54 -5.71
CA GLY A 140 -1.73 8.24 -5.62
C GLY A 140 -0.78 7.14 -5.20
N VAL A 141 -1.25 6.27 -4.34
CA VAL A 141 -0.48 5.14 -3.78
C VAL A 141 -0.19 4.10 -4.85
N GLU A 142 -1.08 3.94 -5.83
CA GLU A 142 -0.89 3.06 -6.98
C GLU A 142 0.42 3.34 -7.72
N TYR A 143 0.82 4.60 -7.86
CA TYR A 143 2.07 4.96 -8.52
C TYR A 143 3.30 4.62 -7.67
N GLU A 144 3.15 4.68 -6.34
CA GLU A 144 4.19 4.27 -5.40
C GLU A 144 4.45 2.75 -5.50
N TYR A 145 3.40 1.92 -5.57
CA TYR A 145 3.55 0.48 -5.86
C TYR A 145 4.28 0.24 -7.17
N LEU A 146 3.83 0.87 -8.26
CA LEU A 146 4.42 0.72 -9.59
C LEU A 146 5.90 1.13 -9.63
N SER A 147 6.29 2.15 -8.85
CA SER A 147 7.68 2.59 -8.72
C SER A 147 8.58 1.53 -8.07
N VAL A 148 8.05 0.79 -7.08
CA VAL A 148 8.78 -0.26 -6.36
C VAL A 148 8.82 -1.58 -7.13
N PHE A 149 7.80 -1.89 -7.92
CA PHE A 149 7.66 -3.19 -8.61
C PHE A 149 8.87 -3.53 -9.47
N GLY A 150 9.37 -2.58 -10.27
CA GLY A 150 10.52 -2.83 -11.13
C GLY A 150 11.77 -3.23 -10.35
N LEU A 151 12.06 -2.52 -9.26
CA LEU A 151 13.19 -2.87 -8.39
C LEU A 151 12.95 -4.20 -7.68
N PHE A 152 11.85 -4.34 -6.95
CA PHE A 152 11.61 -5.50 -6.09
C PHE A 152 11.52 -6.80 -6.88
N TYR A 153 10.65 -6.86 -7.90
CA TYR A 153 10.53 -8.07 -8.73
C TYR A 153 11.74 -8.29 -9.64
N GLY A 154 12.46 -7.25 -9.99
CA GLY A 154 13.77 -7.35 -10.65
C GLY A 154 14.81 -8.05 -9.78
N LEU A 155 14.90 -7.71 -8.49
CA LEU A 155 15.77 -8.38 -7.52
C LEU A 155 15.40 -9.86 -7.36
N LEU A 156 14.11 -10.19 -7.22
CA LEU A 156 13.63 -11.57 -7.13
C LEU A 156 13.90 -12.35 -8.43
N HIS A 157 13.74 -11.72 -9.59
CA HIS A 157 14.07 -12.34 -10.89
C HIS A 157 15.54 -12.69 -10.99
N LEU A 158 16.44 -11.81 -10.59
CA LEU A 158 17.87 -12.06 -10.60
C LEU A 158 18.31 -13.12 -9.59
N HIS A 159 17.51 -13.33 -8.54
CA HIS A 159 17.67 -14.41 -7.57
C HIS A 159 17.03 -15.74 -8.01
N ASN A 160 16.40 -15.80 -9.18
CA ASN A 160 15.61 -16.91 -9.73
C ASN A 160 14.31 -17.25 -8.99
N ASP A 161 13.81 -16.36 -8.14
CA ASP A 161 12.57 -16.53 -7.38
C ASP A 161 11.34 -15.97 -8.13
N PHE A 162 11.55 -15.17 -9.18
CA PHE A 162 10.49 -14.60 -10.00
C PHE A 162 10.81 -14.71 -11.50
N PRO A 163 10.84 -15.91 -12.09
CA PRO A 163 11.22 -16.10 -13.50
C PRO A 163 10.24 -15.47 -14.49
N GLN A 164 8.98 -15.26 -14.11
CA GLN A 164 7.89 -14.74 -14.95
C GLN A 164 7.86 -13.20 -15.09
N ILE A 165 8.98 -12.50 -14.91
CA ILE A 165 9.05 -11.03 -14.90
C ILE A 165 8.49 -10.38 -16.18
N ASN A 166 8.75 -10.98 -17.35
CA ASN A 166 8.23 -10.48 -18.62
C ASN A 166 6.71 -10.63 -18.72
N ALA A 167 6.14 -11.77 -18.25
CA ALA A 167 4.71 -11.96 -18.19
C ALA A 167 4.05 -10.98 -17.19
N PHE A 168 4.71 -10.68 -16.09
CA PHE A 168 4.27 -9.67 -15.13
C PHE A 168 4.23 -8.27 -15.76
N GLU A 169 5.26 -7.88 -16.51
CA GLU A 169 5.28 -6.61 -17.24
C GLU A 169 4.10 -6.48 -18.20
N GLU A 170 3.71 -7.57 -18.88
CA GLU A 170 2.52 -7.56 -19.76
C GLU A 170 1.22 -7.35 -18.95
N GLN A 171 1.13 -7.84 -17.71
CA GLN A 171 -0.03 -7.53 -16.86
C GLN A 171 -0.06 -6.04 -16.45
N LEU A 172 1.10 -5.43 -16.18
CA LEU A 172 1.17 -4.00 -15.85
C LEU A 172 0.62 -3.12 -16.98
N LYS A 173 0.87 -3.49 -18.24
CA LYS A 173 0.37 -2.75 -19.42
C LYS A 173 -1.15 -2.73 -19.54
N LYS A 174 -1.86 -3.67 -18.90
CA LYS A 174 -3.33 -3.69 -18.85
C LYS A 174 -3.91 -2.73 -17.80
N LEU A 175 -3.12 -2.34 -16.80
CA LEU A 175 -3.62 -1.60 -15.62
C LEU A 175 -4.33 -0.28 -15.97
N PRO A 176 -3.92 0.54 -16.97
CA PRO A 176 -4.62 1.77 -17.30
C PRO A 176 -6.11 1.53 -17.64
N ASP A 177 -6.42 0.47 -18.38
CA ASP A 177 -7.79 0.11 -18.72
C ASP A 177 -8.53 -0.52 -17.55
N LEU A 178 -7.89 -1.47 -16.88
CA LEU A 178 -8.49 -2.24 -15.81
C LEU A 178 -8.79 -1.39 -14.55
N LEU A 179 -7.89 -0.48 -14.17
CA LEU A 179 -8.11 0.39 -13.01
C LEU A 179 -9.20 1.44 -13.27
N VAL A 180 -9.32 1.95 -14.50
CA VAL A 180 -10.46 2.80 -14.88
C VAL A 180 -11.76 2.00 -14.83
N ALA A 181 -11.77 0.78 -15.36
CA ALA A 181 -12.94 -0.10 -15.30
C ALA A 181 -13.32 -0.45 -13.84
N ALA A 182 -12.34 -0.73 -12.98
CA ALA A 182 -12.54 -0.98 -11.56
C ALA A 182 -13.19 0.20 -10.86
N GLN A 183 -12.65 1.41 -11.07
CA GLN A 183 -13.22 2.63 -10.51
C GLN A 183 -14.64 2.89 -11.04
N ALA A 184 -14.89 2.71 -12.33
CA ALA A 184 -16.20 2.89 -12.92
C ALA A 184 -17.23 1.89 -12.35
N LYS A 185 -16.84 0.62 -12.19
CA LYS A 185 -17.68 -0.43 -11.58
C LYS A 185 -18.01 -0.12 -10.13
N PHE A 186 -17.06 0.42 -9.36
CA PHE A 186 -17.26 0.72 -7.94
C PHE A 186 -17.87 2.11 -7.68
N ASP A 187 -17.99 2.98 -8.66
CA ASP A 187 -18.44 4.37 -8.48
C ASP A 187 -19.85 4.47 -7.82
N ALA A 188 -20.83 3.76 -8.35
CA ALA A 188 -22.18 3.76 -7.78
C ALA A 188 -22.25 3.06 -6.40
N PRO A 189 -21.62 1.88 -6.17
CA PRO A 189 -21.46 1.31 -4.85
C PRO A 189 -20.81 2.28 -3.85
N ALA A 190 -19.70 2.92 -4.19
CA ALA A 190 -19.01 3.87 -3.33
C ALA A 190 -19.90 5.05 -2.92
N ALA A 191 -20.67 5.60 -3.85
CA ALA A 191 -21.63 6.67 -3.57
C ALA A 191 -22.69 6.25 -2.54
N LYS A 192 -23.25 5.04 -2.69
CA LYS A 192 -24.24 4.49 -1.75
C LYS A 192 -23.65 4.21 -0.37
N ILE A 193 -22.47 3.61 -0.32
CA ILE A 193 -21.74 3.31 0.91
C ILE A 193 -21.47 4.61 1.67
N ALA A 194 -20.84 5.59 1.02
CA ALA A 194 -20.50 6.85 1.66
C ALA A 194 -21.76 7.60 2.13
N ALA A 195 -22.83 7.63 1.34
CA ALA A 195 -24.10 8.27 1.75
C ALA A 195 -24.73 7.63 3.00
N ARG A 196 -24.50 6.31 3.20
CA ARG A 196 -25.03 5.60 4.37
C ARG A 196 -24.16 5.79 5.62
N TYR A 197 -22.83 5.82 5.46
CA TYR A 197 -21.89 5.66 6.57
C TYR A 197 -21.07 6.91 6.92
N TYR A 198 -21.26 8.05 6.21
CA TYR A 198 -20.45 9.27 6.47
C TYR A 198 -20.63 9.88 7.86
N GLN A 199 -21.71 9.56 8.56
CA GLN A 199 -21.99 9.99 9.94
C GLN A 199 -21.83 8.87 10.95
N SER A 200 -21.34 7.72 10.56
CA SER A 200 -21.10 6.61 11.48
C SER A 200 -20.16 7.05 12.61
N PRO A 201 -20.50 6.78 13.87
CA PRO A 201 -19.65 7.13 14.99
C PRO A 201 -18.39 6.27 15.06
N TYR A 202 -18.38 5.11 14.39
CA TYR A 202 -17.29 4.15 14.42
C TYR A 202 -17.40 3.18 13.24
N LEU A 203 -16.31 2.97 12.53
CA LEU A 203 -16.22 2.07 11.37
C LEU A 203 -15.17 0.97 11.66
N MET A 204 -15.59 -0.29 11.66
CA MET A 204 -14.69 -1.44 11.76
C MET A 204 -14.28 -1.91 10.35
N TRP A 205 -12.98 -1.99 10.09
CA TRP A 205 -12.41 -2.42 8.83
C TRP A 205 -11.63 -3.70 9.00
N ILE A 206 -11.99 -4.74 8.25
CA ILE A 206 -11.41 -6.09 8.36
C ILE A 206 -10.83 -6.49 7.01
N GLY A 207 -9.70 -7.18 7.04
CA GLY A 207 -9.08 -7.83 5.89
C GLY A 207 -7.70 -8.33 6.24
N GLY A 208 -6.99 -8.94 5.27
CA GLY A 208 -5.71 -9.57 5.60
C GLY A 208 -4.84 -9.85 4.38
N GLY A 209 -3.82 -10.65 4.59
CA GLY A 209 -2.89 -11.04 3.55
C GLY A 209 -2.25 -9.85 2.86
N GLU A 210 -2.17 -9.94 1.55
CA GLU A 210 -1.60 -8.93 0.67
C GLU A 210 -2.31 -7.57 0.71
N LEU A 211 -3.55 -7.50 1.24
CA LEU A 211 -4.33 -6.26 1.37
C LEU A 211 -4.22 -5.60 2.74
N TRP A 212 -3.55 -6.24 3.71
CA TRP A 212 -3.51 -5.66 5.06
C TRP A 212 -2.95 -4.24 5.09
N GLY A 213 -1.86 -4.00 4.37
CA GLY A 213 -1.25 -2.67 4.27
C GLY A 213 -2.22 -1.62 3.73
N GLU A 214 -3.01 -1.95 2.71
CA GLU A 214 -4.00 -1.05 2.12
C GLU A 214 -5.16 -0.73 3.08
N ILE A 215 -5.63 -1.72 3.85
CA ILE A 215 -6.69 -1.52 4.84
C ILE A 215 -6.20 -0.60 5.95
N TYR A 216 -5.00 -0.84 6.46
CA TYR A 216 -4.35 0.01 7.46
C TYR A 216 -4.12 1.43 6.93
N LEU A 217 -3.62 1.56 5.69
CA LEU A 217 -3.43 2.85 5.02
C LEU A 217 -4.76 3.59 4.89
N PHE A 218 -5.80 2.94 4.35
CA PHE A 218 -7.09 3.57 4.11
C PHE A 218 -7.74 4.05 5.40
N THR A 219 -7.71 3.25 6.46
CA THR A 219 -8.29 3.62 7.76
C THR A 219 -7.53 4.77 8.39
N MET A 220 -6.22 4.62 8.62
CA MET A 220 -5.43 5.59 9.36
C MET A 220 -5.15 6.86 8.53
N CYS A 221 -4.68 6.71 7.30
CA CYS A 221 -4.20 7.87 6.53
C CYS A 221 -5.31 8.58 5.75
N ILE A 222 -6.41 7.89 5.40
CA ILE A 222 -7.51 8.50 4.67
C ILE A 222 -8.68 8.82 5.60
N LEU A 223 -9.24 7.81 6.30
CA LEU A 223 -10.45 8.04 7.09
C LEU A 223 -10.16 8.83 8.37
N GLU A 224 -9.13 8.47 9.13
CA GLU A 224 -8.80 9.18 10.38
C GLU A 224 -8.11 10.51 10.10
N GLU A 225 -7.04 10.52 9.30
CA GLU A 225 -6.23 11.72 9.05
C GLU A 225 -6.97 12.76 8.21
N MET A 226 -7.62 12.32 7.11
CA MET A 226 -8.18 13.23 6.11
C MET A 226 -9.68 13.46 6.27
N GLN A 227 -10.42 12.58 6.97
CA GLN A 227 -11.88 12.72 7.16
C GLN A 227 -12.29 12.78 8.64
N TRP A 228 -11.35 12.60 9.57
CA TRP A 228 -11.53 12.58 11.02
C TRP A 228 -12.60 11.59 11.50
N MET A 229 -12.80 10.53 10.73
CA MET A 229 -13.68 9.42 11.07
C MET A 229 -12.97 8.49 12.02
N LYS A 230 -13.68 7.98 13.03
CA LYS A 230 -13.11 7.02 13.99
C LYS A 230 -13.18 5.63 13.39
N THR A 231 -12.04 4.97 13.30
CA THR A 231 -11.95 3.64 12.73
C THR A 231 -11.23 2.64 13.64
N LYS A 232 -11.39 1.36 13.35
CA LYS A 232 -10.54 0.28 13.81
C LYS A 232 -10.24 -0.63 12.62
N SER A 233 -8.98 -0.80 12.29
CA SER A 233 -8.55 -1.86 11.39
C SER A 233 -8.17 -3.12 12.17
N ILE A 234 -8.49 -4.29 11.63
CA ILE A 234 -8.15 -5.60 12.21
C ILE A 234 -7.87 -6.62 11.11
N LYS A 235 -6.82 -7.43 11.30
CA LYS A 235 -6.57 -8.55 10.39
C LYS A 235 -7.66 -9.61 10.50
N SER A 236 -8.07 -10.20 9.38
CA SER A 236 -9.02 -11.31 9.34
C SER A 236 -8.57 -12.49 10.21
N SER A 237 -7.25 -12.71 10.32
CA SER A 237 -6.64 -13.71 11.21
C SER A 237 -6.87 -13.44 12.68
N GLU A 238 -6.96 -12.16 13.09
CA GLU A 238 -7.09 -11.72 14.49
C GLU A 238 -8.53 -11.43 14.90
N PHE A 239 -9.45 -11.31 13.93
CA PHE A 239 -10.84 -10.93 14.17
C PHE A 239 -11.52 -11.81 15.24
N PHE A 240 -11.30 -13.13 15.18
CA PHE A 240 -11.91 -14.12 16.09
C PHE A 240 -11.25 -14.18 17.48
N HIS A 241 -10.22 -13.37 17.73
CA HIS A 241 -9.48 -13.35 19.00
C HIS A 241 -9.82 -12.13 19.86
N GLY A 242 -11.08 -11.67 19.80
CA GLY A 242 -11.63 -10.61 20.63
C GLY A 242 -12.50 -9.61 19.86
N THR A 243 -12.12 -9.18 18.66
CA THR A 243 -12.83 -8.11 17.93
C THR A 243 -14.26 -8.52 17.51
N LEU A 244 -14.53 -9.81 17.28
CA LEU A 244 -15.87 -10.33 16.98
C LEU A 244 -16.90 -9.94 18.06
N GLU A 245 -16.49 -9.79 19.32
CA GLU A 245 -17.38 -9.42 20.43
C GLU A 245 -17.93 -7.98 20.32
N LEU A 246 -17.35 -7.17 19.45
CA LEU A 246 -17.84 -5.81 19.16
C LEU A 246 -18.92 -5.78 18.07
N VAL A 247 -19.18 -6.91 17.41
CA VAL A 247 -20.18 -6.97 16.34
C VAL A 247 -21.56 -7.13 16.92
N ASP A 248 -22.35 -6.08 16.82
CA ASP A 248 -23.75 -6.01 17.22
C ASP A 248 -24.62 -5.39 16.10
N GLU A 249 -25.87 -5.09 16.41
CA GLU A 249 -26.81 -4.50 15.46
C GLU A 249 -26.47 -3.06 15.04
N ASN A 250 -25.61 -2.35 15.79
CA ASN A 250 -25.24 -0.96 15.57
C ASN A 250 -23.81 -0.83 14.99
N THR A 251 -23.04 -1.91 14.93
CA THR A 251 -21.66 -1.86 14.47
C THR A 251 -21.59 -1.85 12.95
N ASP A 252 -21.00 -0.80 12.40
CA ASP A 252 -20.77 -0.66 10.96
C ASP A 252 -19.46 -1.36 10.59
N VAL A 253 -19.55 -2.47 9.84
CA VAL A 253 -18.43 -3.35 9.54
C VAL A 253 -18.16 -3.38 8.05
N PHE A 254 -16.89 -3.24 7.68
CA PHE A 254 -16.37 -3.32 6.33
C PHE A 254 -15.39 -4.50 6.24
N LEU A 255 -15.66 -5.44 5.37
CA LEU A 255 -14.75 -6.52 5.02
C LEU A 255 -14.20 -6.29 3.61
N VAL A 256 -12.89 -6.11 3.49
CA VAL A 256 -12.20 -6.06 2.20
C VAL A 256 -11.53 -7.40 1.98
N LYS A 257 -12.01 -8.16 0.99
CA LYS A 257 -11.53 -9.51 0.73
C LYS A 257 -10.33 -9.52 -0.18
N SER A 258 -9.29 -10.22 0.26
CA SER A 258 -8.08 -10.52 -0.49
C SER A 258 -8.32 -11.53 -1.61
N VAL A 259 -7.33 -11.71 -2.48
CA VAL A 259 -7.39 -12.67 -3.60
C VAL A 259 -6.39 -13.81 -3.46
N GLY A 260 -5.37 -13.62 -2.60
CA GLY A 260 -4.31 -14.58 -2.34
C GLY A 260 -4.68 -15.66 -1.31
N ALA A 261 -3.65 -16.30 -0.77
CA ALA A 261 -3.80 -17.43 0.15
C ALA A 261 -4.59 -17.09 1.44
N ALA A 262 -4.52 -15.84 1.90
CA ALA A 262 -5.23 -15.38 3.10
C ALA A 262 -6.75 -15.26 2.91
N ARG A 263 -7.26 -15.33 1.69
CA ARG A 263 -8.70 -15.22 1.37
C ARG A 263 -9.58 -16.18 2.19
N ALA A 264 -9.08 -17.38 2.51
CA ALA A 264 -9.85 -18.33 3.34
C ALA A 264 -10.21 -17.77 4.73
N LEU A 265 -9.40 -16.86 5.27
CA LEU A 265 -9.67 -16.16 6.53
C LEU A 265 -10.74 -15.09 6.34
N ASP A 266 -10.71 -14.36 5.24
CA ASP A 266 -11.75 -13.40 4.88
C ASP A 266 -13.10 -14.09 4.67
N ASP A 267 -13.12 -15.25 3.99
CA ASP A 267 -14.33 -16.05 3.80
C ASP A 267 -14.90 -16.57 5.14
N ARG A 268 -14.04 -16.86 6.11
CA ARG A 268 -14.47 -17.20 7.48
C ARG A 268 -15.14 -16.02 8.18
N VAL A 269 -14.55 -14.83 8.06
CA VAL A 269 -15.12 -13.59 8.60
C VAL A 269 -16.45 -13.27 7.93
N GLU A 270 -16.52 -13.38 6.59
CA GLU A 270 -17.76 -13.15 5.84
C GLU A 270 -18.91 -14.05 6.32
N ARG A 271 -18.66 -15.36 6.52
CA ARG A 271 -19.68 -16.27 7.06
C ARG A 271 -20.19 -15.84 8.43
N PHE A 272 -19.30 -15.40 9.29
CA PHE A 272 -19.67 -14.86 10.61
C PHE A 272 -20.52 -13.59 10.48
N LEU A 273 -20.08 -12.65 9.67
CA LEU A 273 -20.78 -11.37 9.48
C LEU A 273 -22.14 -11.53 8.83
N ASN A 274 -22.30 -12.49 7.91
CA ASN A 274 -23.59 -12.82 7.29
C ASN A 274 -24.60 -13.39 8.33
N GLN A 275 -24.12 -14.03 9.39
CA GLN A 275 -24.96 -14.60 10.43
C GLN A 275 -25.29 -13.58 11.55
N TYR A 276 -24.32 -12.77 11.97
CA TYR A 276 -24.42 -11.97 13.17
C TYR A 276 -24.39 -10.45 12.92
N GLY A 277 -23.78 -9.99 11.84
CA GLY A 277 -23.72 -8.58 11.48
C GLY A 277 -25.02 -8.07 10.89
N LYS A 278 -25.34 -6.79 11.10
CA LYS A 278 -26.50 -6.10 10.52
C LYS A 278 -26.10 -5.04 9.52
N ASN A 279 -25.04 -4.30 9.81
CA ASN A 279 -24.55 -3.22 8.97
C ASN A 279 -23.20 -3.63 8.36
N VAL A 280 -23.23 -4.54 7.38
CA VAL A 280 -22.04 -5.14 6.77
C VAL A 280 -21.88 -4.67 5.33
N VAL A 281 -20.66 -4.24 5.00
CA VAL A 281 -20.23 -3.96 3.63
C VAL A 281 -19.10 -4.92 3.28
N ILE A 282 -19.28 -5.68 2.22
CA ILE A 282 -18.24 -6.57 1.69
C ILE A 282 -17.72 -5.98 0.38
N ILE A 283 -16.42 -5.78 0.30
CA ILE A 283 -15.71 -5.31 -0.90
C ILE A 283 -14.75 -6.42 -1.31
N ASP A 284 -15.15 -7.22 -2.29
CA ASP A 284 -14.30 -8.29 -2.83
C ASP A 284 -13.42 -7.71 -3.94
N ILE A 285 -12.11 -7.61 -3.72
CA ILE A 285 -11.20 -7.01 -4.70
C ILE A 285 -11.15 -7.84 -5.99
N LYS A 286 -11.37 -9.15 -5.92
CA LYS A 286 -11.44 -10.01 -7.10
C LYS A 286 -12.47 -9.52 -8.13
N ASP A 287 -13.57 -8.95 -7.67
CA ASP A 287 -14.63 -8.43 -8.55
C ASP A 287 -14.19 -7.25 -9.43
N TYR A 288 -13.09 -6.60 -9.09
CA TYR A 288 -12.59 -5.38 -9.74
C TYR A 288 -11.33 -5.59 -10.58
N MET A 289 -10.74 -6.79 -10.58
CA MET A 289 -9.44 -7.03 -11.20
C MET A 289 -9.49 -7.36 -12.71
N GLY A 290 -10.71 -7.57 -13.27
CA GLY A 290 -10.85 -7.85 -14.69
C GLY A 290 -10.20 -9.17 -15.10
N ASP A 291 -9.38 -9.14 -16.16
CA ASP A 291 -8.68 -10.29 -16.74
C ASP A 291 -7.20 -10.38 -16.31
N ILE A 292 -6.88 -9.90 -15.11
CA ILE A 292 -5.57 -10.15 -14.52
C ILE A 292 -5.39 -11.65 -14.29
N ASP A 293 -4.23 -12.18 -14.70
CA ASP A 293 -3.86 -13.57 -14.47
C ASP A 293 -3.82 -13.88 -12.96
N ASP A 294 -4.43 -15.00 -12.56
CA ASP A 294 -4.49 -15.41 -11.14
C ASP A 294 -3.10 -15.53 -10.48
N ALA A 295 -2.06 -15.84 -11.25
CA ALA A 295 -0.69 -15.89 -10.74
C ALA A 295 -0.16 -14.52 -10.26
N PHE A 296 -0.64 -13.43 -10.84
CA PHE A 296 -0.24 -12.06 -10.49
C PHE A 296 -1.30 -11.31 -9.68
N ALA A 297 -2.49 -11.91 -9.53
CA ALA A 297 -3.59 -11.27 -8.82
C ALA A 297 -3.21 -10.84 -7.38
N PRO A 298 -2.56 -11.66 -6.53
CA PRO A 298 -2.16 -11.23 -5.18
C PRO A 298 -1.15 -10.08 -5.19
N ILE A 299 -0.28 -10.02 -6.21
CA ILE A 299 0.72 -8.97 -6.37
C ILE A 299 0.06 -7.62 -6.72
N LEU A 300 -0.97 -7.66 -7.57
CA LEU A 300 -1.62 -6.46 -8.09
C LEU A 300 -2.86 -6.04 -7.28
N ALA A 301 -3.41 -6.91 -6.42
CA ALA A 301 -4.59 -6.62 -5.62
C ALA A 301 -4.52 -5.31 -4.82
N PRO A 302 -3.39 -4.90 -4.18
CA PRO A 302 -3.30 -3.62 -3.50
C PRO A 302 -3.49 -2.42 -4.42
N VAL A 303 -3.01 -2.49 -5.66
CA VAL A 303 -3.18 -1.43 -6.66
C VAL A 303 -4.66 -1.25 -7.00
N PHE A 304 -5.41 -2.36 -7.15
CA PHE A 304 -6.87 -2.33 -7.34
C PHE A 304 -7.60 -1.85 -6.09
N SER A 305 -7.17 -2.27 -4.90
CA SER A 305 -7.72 -1.80 -3.63
C SER A 305 -7.59 -0.28 -3.50
N THR A 306 -6.41 0.27 -3.81
CA THR A 306 -6.18 1.71 -3.85
C THR A 306 -7.12 2.41 -4.84
N ALA A 307 -7.29 1.90 -6.06
CA ALA A 307 -8.18 2.48 -7.06
C ALA A 307 -9.65 2.50 -6.58
N VAL A 308 -10.09 1.45 -5.90
CA VAL A 308 -11.44 1.28 -5.35
C VAL A 308 -11.63 2.16 -4.11
N LEU A 309 -10.79 2.03 -3.09
CA LEU A 309 -10.95 2.71 -1.80
C LEU A 309 -10.52 4.17 -1.89
N ASN A 310 -9.26 4.45 -2.22
CA ASN A 310 -8.71 5.80 -2.27
C ASN A 310 -9.25 6.57 -3.49
N GLY A 311 -9.34 5.90 -4.65
CA GLY A 311 -9.80 6.51 -5.90
C GLY A 311 -11.29 6.85 -5.90
N ARG A 312 -12.13 6.05 -5.22
CA ARG A 312 -13.60 6.23 -5.26
C ARG A 312 -14.23 6.48 -3.89
N LEU A 313 -14.06 5.57 -2.93
CA LEU A 313 -14.78 5.65 -1.67
C LEU A 313 -14.42 6.91 -0.88
N SER A 314 -13.14 7.26 -0.80
CA SER A 314 -12.67 8.49 -0.13
C SER A 314 -13.31 9.74 -0.72
N LYS A 315 -13.45 9.81 -2.05
CA LYS A 315 -14.07 10.95 -2.76
C LYS A 315 -15.54 11.14 -2.42
N TYR A 316 -16.25 10.05 -2.21
CA TYR A 316 -17.66 10.11 -1.81
C TYR A 316 -17.81 10.40 -0.32
N PHE A 317 -16.90 9.97 0.54
CA PHE A 317 -16.84 10.44 1.93
C PHE A 317 -16.61 11.96 1.97
N GLU A 318 -15.59 12.48 1.28
CA GLU A 318 -15.35 13.92 1.12
C GLU A 318 -16.61 14.68 0.68
N LYS A 319 -17.30 14.16 -0.34
CA LYS A 319 -18.54 14.78 -0.87
C LYS A 319 -19.65 14.84 0.17
N ASN A 320 -19.87 13.75 0.94
CA ASN A 320 -20.98 13.66 1.88
C ASN A 320 -20.69 14.38 3.20
N THR A 321 -19.46 14.36 3.68
CA THR A 321 -19.03 15.08 4.88
C THR A 321 -18.86 16.57 4.64
N GLY A 322 -18.60 16.99 3.39
CA GLY A 322 -18.15 18.35 3.06
C GLY A 322 -16.74 18.66 3.59
N HIS A 323 -16.01 17.66 4.03
CA HIS A 323 -14.68 17.79 4.62
C HIS A 323 -13.60 17.48 3.58
N ASP A 324 -12.87 18.50 3.14
CA ASP A 324 -11.82 18.39 2.14
C ASP A 324 -10.71 17.42 2.60
N LEU A 325 -10.34 16.47 1.73
CA LEU A 325 -9.28 15.49 1.98
C LEU A 325 -7.88 16.12 2.24
N ASN A 326 -7.69 17.39 1.91
CA ASN A 326 -6.44 18.11 2.21
C ASN A 326 -6.44 18.79 3.58
N MET A 327 -7.58 18.86 4.25
CA MET A 327 -7.69 19.52 5.56
C MET A 327 -7.01 18.68 6.64
N ARG A 328 -6.25 19.34 7.49
CA ARG A 328 -5.54 18.72 8.63
C ARG A 328 -5.79 19.53 9.89
N ARG A 329 -6.01 18.84 11.02
CA ARG A 329 -6.18 19.48 12.33
C ARG A 329 -4.83 19.70 13.00
N TYR A 330 -3.93 18.73 12.95
CA TYR A 330 -2.66 18.72 13.66
C TYR A 330 -1.48 18.38 12.75
N TYR A 331 -1.65 17.41 11.86
CA TYR A 331 -0.59 16.88 11.03
C TYR A 331 0.07 17.99 10.20
N ARG A 332 1.36 18.22 10.44
CA ARG A 332 2.19 19.29 9.82
C ARG A 332 1.66 20.73 10.05
N GLN A 333 0.84 20.96 11.10
CA GLN A 333 0.38 22.31 11.45
C GLN A 333 1.30 22.98 12.48
N PHE A 334 2.08 22.20 13.23
CA PHE A 334 3.05 22.64 14.22
C PHE A 334 4.13 21.56 14.45
N ASP A 335 5.19 21.88 15.18
CA ASP A 335 6.19 20.90 15.59
C ASP A 335 5.69 20.07 16.79
N TYR A 336 5.77 18.75 16.69
CA TYR A 336 5.43 17.77 17.73
C TYR A 336 6.49 16.66 17.81
#